data_9b8c0f5317b601f6ebcf7eb5bf78628d
#
_entry.id   9b8c0f5317b601f6ebcf7eb5bf78628d
#
_cell.length_a   1.000
_cell.length_b   1.000
_cell.length_c   1.000
_cell.angle_alpha   90.00
_cell.angle_beta   90.00
_cell.angle_gamma   90.00
#
_symmetry.space_group_name_H-M   'P 1'
#
loop_
_entity.id
_entity.type
_entity.pdbx_description
1 polymer ?
#
loop_
_entity_poly.entity_id
_entity_poly.type
_entity_poly.pdbx_seq_one_letter_code
_entity_poly.pdbx_strand_id
1 'polypeptide(L)'
;MRPLGARGGADGMSTSMIPELRSLSFWRIADVPFETCAAAFDTWLGTGHGGELRFGGSRLLGPVEHDPELGTRRIQVRLARGPMYPMLRMRLEIDRWSSSSTALELIPSRLVQPTADYFRAGRLLLDSLTQSLARSQEPLVTSSIAS
;
A
#
# COMPACT_ATOMS: atom_id res chain seq x y z
N MET A 1 -11.21 8.37 -13.75
CA MET A 1 -11.13 8.16 -12.29
C MET A 1 -11.66 6.78 -11.95
N ARG A 2 -11.01 6.10 -11.03
CA ARG A 2 -11.48 4.79 -10.62
C ARG A 2 -12.82 4.93 -9.88
N PRO A 3 -13.82 4.13 -10.25
CA PRO A 3 -15.14 4.26 -9.65
C PRO A 3 -15.20 3.59 -8.28
N LEU A 4 -14.74 4.28 -7.27
CA LEU A 4 -14.79 3.76 -5.91
C LEU A 4 -16.21 3.44 -5.46
N GLY A 5 -17.16 4.23 -5.93
CA GLY A 5 -18.55 3.98 -5.60
C GLY A 5 -19.08 2.65 -6.10
N ALA A 6 -18.62 2.23 -7.27
CA ALA A 6 -19.03 0.95 -7.83
C ALA A 6 -18.53 -0.21 -6.99
N ARG A 7 -17.28 -0.12 -6.52
CA ARG A 7 -16.72 -1.14 -5.63
C ARG A 7 -17.50 -1.20 -4.33
N GLY A 8 -17.77 -0.04 -3.76
CA GLY A 8 -18.49 0.03 -2.51
C GLY A 8 -19.89 -0.54 -2.65
N GLY A 9 -20.52 -0.31 -3.80
CA GLY A 9 -21.85 -0.84 -4.05
C GLY A 9 -21.89 -2.36 -4.15
N ALA A 10 -20.80 -2.95 -4.67
CA ALA A 10 -20.72 -4.39 -4.78
C ALA A 10 -20.64 -5.06 -3.40
N ASP A 11 -20.06 -4.37 -2.44
CA ASP A 11 -19.88 -4.88 -1.09
C ASP A 11 -20.87 -4.24 -0.13
N GLY A 12 -22.15 -4.26 -0.47
CA GLY A 12 -23.20 -3.62 0.31
C GLY A 12 -23.19 -3.99 1.78
N MET A 13 -22.79 -5.23 2.09
CA MET A 13 -22.77 -5.71 3.46
C MET A 13 -21.81 -4.90 4.34
N SER A 14 -20.66 -4.59 3.83
CA SER A 14 -19.66 -3.85 4.60
C SER A 14 -19.75 -2.36 4.37
N THR A 15 -20.69 -1.91 3.56
CA THR A 15 -20.81 -0.49 3.21
C THR A 15 -21.06 0.38 4.44
N SER A 16 -21.79 -0.13 5.42
CA SER A 16 -22.08 0.65 6.62
C SER A 16 -20.80 1.06 7.37
N MET A 17 -19.75 0.23 7.31
CA MET A 17 -18.48 0.53 7.97
C MET A 17 -17.50 1.24 7.07
N ILE A 18 -17.64 1.05 5.77
CA ILE A 18 -16.68 1.57 4.80
C ILE A 18 -16.50 3.08 4.84
N PRO A 19 -17.55 3.91 4.92
CA PRO A 19 -17.35 5.35 4.95
C PRO A 19 -16.47 5.81 6.11
N GLU A 20 -16.66 5.22 7.28
CA GLU A 20 -15.85 5.57 8.45
C GLU A 20 -14.41 5.12 8.28
N LEU A 21 -14.19 3.90 7.78
CA LEU A 21 -12.85 3.40 7.51
C LEU A 21 -12.17 4.20 6.41
N ARG A 22 -12.92 4.63 5.40
CA ARG A 22 -12.37 5.44 4.32
C ARG A 22 -11.86 6.80 4.79
N SER A 23 -12.53 7.39 5.77
CA SER A 23 -12.07 8.66 6.31
C SER A 23 -10.71 8.51 7.02
N LEU A 24 -10.37 7.29 7.39
CA LEU A 24 -9.12 6.95 8.03
C LEU A 24 -8.10 6.32 7.08
N SER A 25 -8.46 6.17 5.83
CA SER A 25 -7.60 5.57 4.81
C SER A 25 -6.66 6.60 4.23
N PHE A 26 -5.53 6.11 3.75
CA PHE A 26 -4.57 6.91 2.99
C PHE A 26 -4.49 6.33 1.59
N TRP A 27 -4.36 7.20 0.60
CA TRP A 27 -4.11 6.66 -0.72
C TRP A 27 -3.27 7.61 -1.53
N ARG A 28 -2.59 7.05 -2.51
CA ARG A 28 -1.65 7.79 -3.34
C ARG A 28 -1.54 7.11 -4.70
N ILE A 29 -1.34 7.92 -5.72
CA ILE A 29 -1.03 7.41 -7.04
C ILE A 29 0.48 7.43 -7.22
N ALA A 30 1.04 6.29 -7.54
CA ALA A 30 2.45 6.18 -7.87
C ALA A 30 2.60 6.14 -9.37
N ASP A 31 3.55 6.89 -9.91
CA ASP A 31 3.84 6.91 -11.35
C ASP A 31 4.68 5.71 -11.75
N VAL A 32 4.15 4.53 -11.47
CA VAL A 32 4.79 3.25 -11.75
C VAL A 32 3.71 2.32 -12.27
N PRO A 33 3.94 1.64 -13.41
CA PRO A 33 2.95 0.69 -13.91
C PRO A 33 2.65 -0.41 -12.89
N PHE A 34 1.42 -0.88 -12.91
CA PHE A 34 0.97 -1.87 -11.93
C PHE A 34 1.86 -3.11 -11.91
N GLU A 35 2.25 -3.62 -13.07
CA GLU A 35 3.07 -4.82 -13.16
C GLU A 35 4.43 -4.62 -12.51
N THR A 36 5.01 -3.45 -12.69
CA THR A 36 6.29 -3.10 -12.06
C THR A 36 6.13 -3.01 -10.55
N CYS A 37 5.06 -2.38 -10.12
CA CYS A 37 4.75 -2.23 -8.71
C CYS A 37 4.54 -3.60 -8.05
N ALA A 38 3.72 -4.44 -8.66
CA ALA A 38 3.46 -5.78 -8.15
C ALA A 38 4.74 -6.62 -8.08
N ALA A 39 5.57 -6.55 -9.11
CA ALA A 39 6.83 -7.28 -9.11
C ALA A 39 7.77 -6.80 -8.00
N ALA A 40 7.79 -5.51 -7.74
CA ALA A 40 8.60 -4.96 -6.66
C ALA A 40 8.15 -5.49 -5.30
N PHE A 41 6.85 -5.52 -5.05
CA PHE A 41 6.34 -6.07 -3.81
C PHE A 41 6.64 -7.56 -3.68
N ASP A 42 6.47 -8.31 -4.75
CA ASP A 42 6.78 -9.73 -4.74
C ASP A 42 8.26 -9.98 -4.44
N THR A 43 9.13 -9.16 -5.03
CA THR A 43 10.57 -9.27 -4.80
C THR A 43 10.94 -8.86 -3.39
N TRP A 44 10.42 -7.75 -2.94
CA TRP A 44 10.76 -7.22 -1.62
C TRP A 44 10.38 -8.16 -0.49
N LEU A 45 9.21 -8.75 -0.59
CA LEU A 45 8.69 -9.57 0.50
C LEU A 45 9.11 -11.03 0.38
N GLY A 46 9.68 -11.39 -0.76
CA GLY A 46 10.13 -12.75 -0.97
C GLY A 46 8.98 -13.72 -1.11
N THR A 47 8.94 -14.41 -2.22
CA THR A 47 7.86 -15.35 -2.47
C THR A 47 8.01 -16.57 -1.58
N GLY A 48 6.92 -16.91 -0.89
CA GLY A 48 6.84 -18.13 -0.12
C GLY A 48 7.45 -18.08 1.27
N HIS A 49 7.98 -16.95 1.71
CA HIS A 49 8.64 -16.87 3.01
C HIS A 49 7.98 -15.91 4.00
N GLY A 50 6.93 -15.26 3.61
CA GLY A 50 6.31 -14.30 4.49
C GLY A 50 7.27 -13.22 4.94
N GLY A 51 8.00 -12.64 4.03
CA GLY A 51 9.00 -11.66 4.33
C GLY A 51 8.46 -10.46 5.08
N GLU A 52 9.37 -9.68 5.63
CA GLU A 52 9.04 -8.47 6.37
C GLU A 52 10.00 -7.37 5.93
N LEU A 53 9.44 -6.21 5.57
CA LEU A 53 10.23 -5.06 5.16
C LEU A 53 9.76 -3.82 5.89
N ARG A 54 10.70 -2.92 6.16
CA ARG A 54 10.39 -1.67 6.86
C ARG A 54 10.42 -0.50 5.89
N PHE A 55 9.40 0.33 6.01
CA PHE A 55 9.32 1.59 5.28
C PHE A 55 8.83 2.66 6.26
N GLY A 56 9.64 3.70 6.45
CA GLY A 56 9.24 4.78 7.34
C GLY A 56 8.93 4.33 8.76
N GLY A 57 9.60 3.28 9.25
CA GLY A 57 9.34 2.73 10.58
C GLY A 57 8.19 1.74 10.64
N SER A 58 7.36 1.71 9.62
CA SER A 58 6.27 0.74 9.51
C SER A 58 6.75 -0.53 8.82
N ARG A 59 5.99 -1.60 8.96
CA ARG A 59 6.39 -2.91 8.44
C ARG A 59 5.38 -3.42 7.43
N LEU A 60 5.88 -3.82 6.26
CA LEU A 60 5.11 -4.62 5.33
C LEU A 60 5.32 -6.08 5.68
N LEU A 61 4.25 -6.84 5.74
CA LEU A 61 4.29 -8.25 6.13
C LEU A 61 3.80 -9.10 4.98
N GLY A 62 4.66 -9.97 4.46
CA GLY A 62 4.26 -10.92 3.43
C GLY A 62 3.49 -12.09 4.00
N PRO A 63 2.95 -12.95 3.18
CA PRO A 63 3.00 -12.89 1.72
C PRO A 63 2.03 -11.89 1.11
N VAL A 64 2.23 -11.61 -0.16
CA VAL A 64 1.31 -10.77 -0.93
C VAL A 64 0.12 -11.61 -1.35
N GLU A 65 -1.08 -11.13 -1.06
CA GLU A 65 -2.31 -11.80 -1.48
C GLU A 65 -2.75 -11.24 -2.82
N HIS A 66 -3.21 -12.11 -3.69
CA HIS A 66 -3.68 -11.75 -5.01
C HIS A 66 -5.17 -11.98 -5.09
N ASP A 67 -5.88 -10.99 -5.63
CA ASP A 67 -7.29 -11.16 -5.96
C ASP A 67 -7.36 -11.35 -7.47
N PRO A 68 -7.62 -12.57 -7.95
CA PRO A 68 -7.60 -12.85 -9.38
C PRO A 68 -8.71 -12.15 -10.16
N GLU A 69 -9.82 -11.84 -9.52
CA GLU A 69 -10.93 -11.17 -10.20
C GLU A 69 -10.67 -9.68 -10.39
N LEU A 70 -10.17 -9.02 -9.35
CA LEU A 70 -9.93 -7.60 -9.39
C LEU A 70 -8.51 -7.24 -9.81
N GLY A 71 -7.60 -8.21 -9.80
CA GLY A 71 -6.20 -7.96 -10.10
C GLY A 71 -5.50 -7.19 -8.99
N THR A 72 -6.14 -7.04 -7.85
CA THR A 72 -5.59 -6.30 -6.72
C THR A 72 -4.56 -7.13 -5.98
N ARG A 73 -3.55 -6.49 -5.45
CA ARG A 73 -2.62 -7.10 -4.49
C ARG A 73 -2.91 -6.53 -3.11
N ARG A 74 -2.87 -7.39 -2.10
CA ARG A 74 -3.09 -6.98 -0.71
C ARG A 74 -1.91 -7.41 0.14
N ILE A 75 -1.49 -6.52 1.03
CA ILE A 75 -0.33 -6.76 1.88
C ILE A 75 -0.69 -6.31 3.29
N GLN A 76 -0.36 -7.13 4.27
CA GLN A 76 -0.53 -6.73 5.66
C GLN A 76 0.53 -5.72 6.04
N VAL A 77 0.14 -4.74 6.82
CA VAL A 77 1.03 -3.66 7.26
C VAL A 77 0.88 -3.45 8.75
N ARG A 78 1.98 -3.24 9.42
CA ARG A 78 1.98 -2.73 10.80
C ARG A 78 2.48 -1.30 10.78
N LEU A 79 1.57 -0.38 11.03
CA LEU A 79 1.87 1.05 10.99
C LEU A 79 2.44 1.49 12.33
N ALA A 80 3.64 2.04 12.32
CA ALA A 80 4.28 2.56 13.52
C ALA A 80 3.84 4.00 13.73
N ARG A 81 3.05 4.24 14.79
CA ARG A 81 2.51 5.57 15.07
C ARG A 81 3.40 6.40 15.98
N GLY A 82 4.37 5.79 16.62
CA GLY A 82 5.25 6.47 17.55
C GLY A 82 5.47 5.62 18.80
N PRO A 83 6.42 6.01 19.67
CA PRO A 83 6.79 5.17 20.81
C PRO A 83 5.69 5.03 21.86
N MET A 84 4.76 5.98 21.92
CA MET A 84 3.68 5.95 22.91
C MET A 84 2.47 5.14 22.47
N TYR A 85 2.45 4.69 21.22
CA TYR A 85 1.28 4.00 20.67
C TYR A 85 1.68 2.63 20.14
N PRO A 86 0.82 1.63 20.35
CA PRO A 86 1.09 0.31 19.77
C PRO A 86 1.00 0.38 18.24
N MET A 87 1.67 -0.56 17.59
CA MET A 87 1.57 -0.68 16.14
C MET A 87 0.14 -1.02 15.76
N LEU A 88 -0.30 -0.42 14.67
CA LEU A 88 -1.63 -0.62 14.15
C LEU A 88 -1.57 -1.51 12.93
N ARG A 89 -2.41 -2.55 12.92
CA ARG A 89 -2.51 -3.43 11.76
C ARG A 89 -3.39 -2.79 10.69
N MET A 90 -2.89 -2.79 9.48
CA MET A 90 -3.58 -2.22 8.34
C MET A 90 -3.42 -3.13 7.14
N ARG A 91 -4.15 -2.82 6.08
CA ARG A 91 -4.05 -3.50 4.80
C ARG A 91 -3.66 -2.49 3.75
N LEU A 92 -2.63 -2.81 2.99
CA LEU A 92 -2.25 -2.03 1.82
C LEU A 92 -2.81 -2.74 0.60
N GLU A 93 -3.59 -2.01 -0.19
CA GLU A 93 -4.13 -2.52 -1.46
C GLU A 93 -3.45 -1.80 -2.61
N ILE A 94 -3.13 -2.55 -3.63
CA ILE A 94 -2.47 -2.05 -4.82
C ILE A 94 -3.36 -2.35 -6.01
N ASP A 95 -3.81 -1.32 -6.70
CA ASP A 95 -4.69 -1.43 -7.85
C ASP A 95 -4.10 -0.74 -9.06
N ARG A 96 -4.43 -1.25 -10.24
CA ARG A 96 -4.10 -0.56 -11.47
C ARG A 96 -4.91 0.72 -11.55
N TRP A 97 -4.22 1.85 -11.69
CA TRP A 97 -4.90 3.13 -11.84
C TRP A 97 -5.01 3.51 -13.31
N SER A 98 -3.92 3.38 -14.03
CA SER A 98 -3.86 3.61 -15.47
C SER A 98 -2.79 2.69 -16.06
N SER A 99 -2.52 2.82 -17.34
CA SER A 99 -1.47 2.02 -17.98
C SER A 99 -0.08 2.32 -17.41
N SER A 100 0.11 3.48 -16.82
CA SER A 100 1.41 3.93 -16.33
C SER A 100 1.43 4.23 -14.84
N SER A 101 0.34 4.03 -14.13
CA SER A 101 0.30 4.37 -12.72
C SER A 101 -0.50 3.37 -11.90
N THR A 102 -0.22 3.35 -10.61
CA THR A 102 -0.78 2.41 -9.65
C THR A 102 -1.36 3.17 -8.48
N ALA A 103 -2.53 2.77 -8.03
CA ALA A 103 -3.12 3.30 -6.81
C ALA A 103 -2.67 2.47 -5.62
N LEU A 104 -2.17 3.13 -4.61
CA LEU A 104 -1.82 2.52 -3.33
C LEU A 104 -2.81 3.03 -2.29
N GLU A 105 -3.50 2.13 -1.63
CA GLU A 105 -4.47 2.49 -0.60
C GLU A 105 -4.16 1.76 0.69
N LEU A 106 -4.03 2.52 1.77
CA LEU A 106 -3.72 1.98 3.09
C LEU A 106 -4.99 2.09 3.94
N ILE A 107 -5.54 0.95 4.33
CA ILE A 107 -6.85 0.87 4.97
C ILE A 107 -6.69 0.24 6.35
N PRO A 108 -7.17 0.88 7.42
CA PRO A 108 -7.11 0.26 8.74
C PRO A 108 -8.05 -0.94 8.82
N SER A 109 -7.65 -1.93 9.61
CA SER A 109 -8.47 -3.13 9.80
C SER A 109 -9.69 -2.87 10.66
N ARG A 110 -9.66 -1.78 11.42
CA ARG A 110 -10.75 -1.38 12.32
C ARG A 110 -10.66 0.12 12.54
N LEU A 111 -11.71 0.67 13.13
CA LEU A 111 -11.72 2.09 13.48
C LEU A 111 -10.62 2.39 14.48
N VAL A 112 -9.93 3.49 14.28
CA VAL A 112 -8.84 3.96 15.14
C VAL A 112 -9.05 5.43 15.42
N GLN A 113 -8.40 5.90 16.46
CA GLN A 113 -8.45 7.32 16.80
C GLN A 113 -7.55 8.08 15.83
N PRO A 114 -8.10 9.07 15.10
CA PRO A 114 -7.34 9.79 14.08
C PRO A 114 -6.46 10.87 14.70
N THR A 115 -5.34 10.45 15.27
CA THR A 115 -4.38 11.38 15.84
C THR A 115 -3.44 11.93 14.77
N ALA A 116 -2.73 13.02 15.12
CA ALA A 116 -1.72 13.58 14.23
C ALA A 116 -0.64 12.55 13.91
N ASP A 117 -0.27 11.73 14.90
CA ASP A 117 0.74 10.69 14.71
C ASP A 117 0.27 9.61 13.73
N TYR A 118 -1.03 9.27 13.80
CA TYR A 118 -1.60 8.32 12.86
C TYR A 118 -1.47 8.80 11.42
N PHE A 119 -1.88 10.05 11.18
CA PHE A 119 -1.83 10.60 9.83
C PHE A 119 -0.40 10.78 9.34
N ARG A 120 0.50 11.20 10.22
CA ARG A 120 1.92 11.32 9.87
C ARG A 120 2.50 9.98 9.47
N ALA A 121 2.23 8.94 10.25
CA ALA A 121 2.77 7.62 9.98
C ALA A 121 2.26 7.04 8.66
N GLY A 122 0.98 7.22 8.38
CA GLY A 122 0.41 6.75 7.13
C GLY A 122 1.01 7.44 5.92
N ARG A 123 1.14 8.76 6.00
CA ARG A 123 1.77 9.52 4.91
C ARG A 123 3.23 9.13 4.73
N LEU A 124 3.96 8.97 5.83
CA LEU A 124 5.36 8.61 5.77
C LEU A 124 5.55 7.25 5.10
N LEU A 125 4.71 6.29 5.45
CA LEU A 125 4.76 4.98 4.83
C LEU A 125 4.54 5.08 3.32
N LEU A 126 3.47 5.75 2.90
CA LEU A 126 3.16 5.87 1.48
C LEU A 126 4.21 6.67 0.72
N ASP A 127 4.77 7.71 1.33
CA ASP A 127 5.85 8.46 0.71
C ASP A 127 7.09 7.58 0.51
N SER A 128 7.45 6.82 1.53
CA SER A 128 8.60 5.92 1.45
C SER A 128 8.41 4.84 0.40
N LEU A 129 7.20 4.28 0.34
CA LEU A 129 6.87 3.28 -0.68
C LEU A 129 6.95 3.87 -2.07
N THR A 130 6.36 5.03 -2.27
CA THR A 130 6.36 5.68 -3.58
C THR A 130 7.77 5.96 -4.05
N GLN A 131 8.63 6.44 -3.16
CA GLN A 131 10.02 6.69 -3.49
C GLN A 131 10.76 5.40 -3.83
N SER A 132 10.51 4.34 -3.08
CA SER A 132 11.15 3.05 -3.36
C SER A 132 10.70 2.46 -4.68
N LEU A 133 9.42 2.61 -5.01
CA LEU A 133 8.92 2.15 -6.29
C LEU A 133 9.53 2.93 -7.44
N ALA A 134 9.69 4.23 -7.29
CA ALA A 134 10.31 5.05 -8.31
C ALA A 134 11.77 4.64 -8.55
N ARG A 135 12.49 4.34 -7.47
CA ARG A 135 13.87 3.86 -7.59
C ARG A 135 13.95 2.49 -8.24
N SER A 136 12.99 1.61 -7.94
CA SER A 136 12.95 0.28 -8.56
C SER A 136 12.71 0.36 -10.06
N GLN A 137 12.05 1.42 -10.51
CA GLN A 137 11.77 1.63 -11.92
C GLN A 137 12.97 2.18 -12.67
N GLU A 138 13.93 2.78 -11.96
CA GLU A 138 15.10 3.33 -12.60
C GLU A 138 15.88 2.24 -13.31
N PRO A 139 16.27 2.48 -14.55
CA PRO A 139 16.94 1.46 -15.32
C PRO A 139 18.34 1.18 -14.80
N LEU A 140 18.70 -0.09 -14.87
CA LEU A 140 20.06 -0.51 -14.48
C LEU A 140 21.12 0.11 -15.37
N VAL A 141 20.71 0.60 -16.51
CA VAL A 141 21.60 1.29 -17.45
C VAL A 141 22.34 2.44 -16.76
N THR A 142 21.68 3.12 -15.85
CA THR A 142 22.29 4.20 -15.12
C THR A 142 23.53 3.73 -14.37
N SER A 143 23.46 2.56 -13.77
CA SER A 143 24.59 2.00 -13.06
C SER A 143 25.71 1.61 -14.03
N SER A 144 25.33 1.12 -15.20
CA SER A 144 26.32 0.76 -16.22
C SER A 144 27.12 1.96 -16.70
N ILE A 145 26.46 3.08 -16.81
CA ILE A 145 27.11 4.31 -17.25
C ILE A 145 28.17 4.75 -16.24
N ALA A 146 27.87 4.53 -14.97
CA ALA A 146 28.80 4.90 -13.91
C ALA A 146 30.07 4.06 -13.92
N SER A 147 30.02 2.92 -14.55
CA SER A 147 31.22 2.08 -14.67
C SER A 147 32.01 2.45 -15.93
#